data_395af2b97a43f3a0568cef46d1caba16
#
_entry.id   395af2b97a43f3a0568cef46d1caba16
#
_cell.length_a   1.000
_cell.length_b   1.000
_cell.length_c   1.000
_cell.angle_alpha   90.00
_cell.angle_beta   90.00
_cell.angle_gamma   90.00
#
_symmetry.space_group_name_H-M   'P 1'
#
loop_
_entity.id
_entity.type
_entity.pdbx_description
1 polymer ?
#
loop_
_entity_poly.entity_id
_entity_poly.type
_entity_poly.pdbx_seq_one_letter_code
_entity_poly.pdbx_strand_id
1 'polypeptide(L)'
;MASGRILVVDDERFFQELFRELLQAAGHQVRAAASGADALKLMAEEHFEVLLTDVVMPGIDGIALVREAKKRDPDLEAVAITGHDDVRLAVQAMKAGCADFLTKPVDRVELVQVCERALARVRLRREHSQLLNENQEFVKSHALYRQGLQIMATLDGERLQDLALSVLARVTDAQGAALWIADEKGQLQLRSYRGLVDRAALPPRIDPKDPEWAPRFAQSAPSTAAGAKDATEAFHVPLLADEEPVGLALLSDRARGGFAPEHHAAALTVADFTAIAVKNARRFQALERIGLRDRDTGAYNLAYFIDYAGKEFYKARRYGRAFSLVVLSIDNADQMRKEGGRELYRRATRDLVSAVSRVVRDADILAKVSESEYYLLLPETDYFGALMFLRRAAEEVRREDAIRELERRCPVLLSMGASTFPKDGEDFDELLHWARARVEEQRGSLLRRLHLADLPSNAFWELADLLLSDHVRIPESSPSSRNARDPELFVAAQREAAREIGRDPRARGLLYVGTRERLGLVPVVQALPPGDVAARAGDTTVRVYLLGPRGADGAPVGHPLVTEVFVDGDPRFDGHEFLLFISEHSAYGLLAGPGGRTFHTSDVPLVDALVSKLQTLYDLQPL
;
A
#
# COMPACT_ATOMS: atom_id res chain seq x y z
N MET A 1 16.01 -29.32 -1.27
CA MET A 1 15.97 -28.99 0.16
C MET A 1 17.20 -28.19 0.51
N ALA A 2 17.09 -27.14 1.33
CA ALA A 2 18.26 -26.33 1.66
C ALA A 2 19.06 -27.02 2.77
N SER A 3 20.37 -27.19 2.58
CA SER A 3 21.28 -27.77 3.54
C SER A 3 21.31 -27.00 4.86
N GLY A 4 21.17 -27.68 6.00
CA GLY A 4 21.33 -27.12 7.35
C GLY A 4 22.54 -27.67 8.07
N ARG A 5 23.09 -26.95 9.04
CA ARG A 5 24.21 -27.38 9.87
C ARG A 5 23.71 -28.01 11.18
N ILE A 6 23.95 -29.29 11.37
CA ILE A 6 23.43 -30.07 12.49
C ILE A 6 24.61 -30.61 13.30
N LEU A 7 24.58 -30.42 14.62
CA LEU A 7 25.50 -31.09 15.55
C LEU A 7 24.79 -32.26 16.21
N VAL A 8 25.32 -33.45 16.03
CA VAL A 8 24.84 -34.68 16.67
C VAL A 8 25.74 -34.96 17.88
N VAL A 9 25.14 -35.23 19.03
CA VAL A 9 25.87 -35.55 20.28
C VAL A 9 25.28 -36.79 20.91
N ASP A 10 26.09 -37.82 20.99
CA ASP A 10 25.74 -39.11 21.58
C ASP A 10 27.04 -39.74 22.10
N ASP A 11 27.03 -40.38 23.24
CA ASP A 11 28.23 -41.04 23.78
C ASP A 11 28.51 -42.39 23.10
N GLU A 12 27.52 -42.97 22.43
CA GLU A 12 27.66 -44.17 21.65
C GLU A 12 28.08 -43.86 20.20
N ARG A 13 29.26 -44.28 19.82
CA ARG A 13 29.80 -44.09 18.46
C ARG A 13 28.88 -44.61 17.36
N PHE A 14 28.13 -45.68 17.64
CA PHE A 14 27.20 -46.26 16.69
C PHE A 14 26.09 -45.23 16.30
N PHE A 15 25.48 -44.58 17.27
CA PHE A 15 24.43 -43.59 17.02
C PHE A 15 24.98 -42.31 16.40
N GLN A 16 26.17 -41.87 16.79
CA GLN A 16 26.83 -40.74 16.13
C GLN A 16 26.97 -40.97 14.63
N GLU A 17 27.51 -42.13 14.22
CA GLU A 17 27.72 -42.46 12.80
C GLU A 17 26.37 -42.66 12.09
N LEU A 18 25.44 -43.37 12.70
CA LEU A 18 24.12 -43.62 12.13
C LEU A 18 23.37 -42.32 11.84
N PHE A 19 23.24 -41.43 12.82
CA PHE A 19 22.53 -40.19 12.64
C PHE A 19 23.26 -39.26 11.68
N ARG A 20 24.58 -39.25 11.70
CA ARG A 20 25.38 -38.50 10.73
C ARG A 20 25.10 -38.95 9.29
N GLU A 21 25.16 -40.26 9.03
CA GLU A 21 24.90 -40.79 7.70
C GLU A 21 23.48 -40.53 7.21
N LEU A 22 22.48 -40.72 8.07
CA LEU A 22 21.07 -40.50 7.73
C LEU A 22 20.79 -39.03 7.37
N LEU A 23 21.33 -38.10 8.16
CA LEU A 23 21.13 -36.68 7.95
C LEU A 23 21.97 -36.11 6.80
N GLN A 24 23.18 -36.67 6.58
CA GLN A 24 23.99 -36.33 5.39
C GLN A 24 23.33 -36.85 4.11
N ALA A 25 22.76 -38.06 4.12
CA ALA A 25 21.97 -38.58 3.01
C ALA A 25 20.71 -37.73 2.71
N ALA A 26 20.19 -37.02 3.71
CA ALA A 26 19.12 -36.02 3.54
C ALA A 26 19.63 -34.66 3.05
N GLY A 27 20.94 -34.48 2.86
CA GLY A 27 21.54 -33.25 2.30
C GLY A 27 22.00 -32.23 3.33
N HIS A 28 22.09 -32.58 4.62
CA HIS A 28 22.55 -31.69 5.68
C HIS A 28 24.05 -31.78 5.93
N GLN A 29 24.66 -30.74 6.45
CA GLN A 29 26.02 -30.73 6.95
C GLN A 29 26.02 -31.16 8.42
N VAL A 30 26.62 -32.29 8.72
CA VAL A 30 26.53 -32.89 10.06
C VAL A 30 27.93 -33.06 10.66
N ARG A 31 28.07 -32.57 11.89
CA ARG A 31 29.20 -32.85 12.77
C ARG A 31 28.74 -33.75 13.91
N ALA A 32 29.61 -34.58 14.43
CA ALA A 32 29.31 -35.43 15.56
C ALA A 32 30.28 -35.14 16.72
N ALA A 33 29.80 -35.24 17.94
CA ALA A 33 30.58 -35.15 19.17
C ALA A 33 30.25 -36.32 20.10
N ALA A 34 31.25 -36.79 20.81
CA ALA A 34 31.10 -37.95 21.72
C ALA A 34 30.73 -37.56 23.15
N SER A 35 30.69 -36.28 23.44
CA SER A 35 30.33 -35.75 24.78
C SER A 35 29.76 -34.33 24.68
N GLY A 36 29.01 -33.90 25.72
CA GLY A 36 28.56 -32.53 25.83
C GLY A 36 29.71 -31.51 25.89
N ALA A 37 30.87 -31.90 26.46
CA ALA A 37 32.04 -31.03 26.53
C ALA A 37 32.67 -30.80 25.13
N ASP A 38 32.74 -31.83 24.28
CA ASP A 38 33.25 -31.69 22.92
C ASP A 38 32.26 -30.97 22.02
N ALA A 39 30.96 -31.17 22.25
CA ALA A 39 29.93 -30.40 21.57
C ALA A 39 30.06 -28.88 21.82
N LEU A 40 30.29 -28.49 23.07
CA LEU A 40 30.49 -27.08 23.43
C LEU A 40 31.77 -26.46 22.85
N LYS A 41 32.83 -27.26 22.64
CA LYS A 41 34.04 -26.84 21.92
C LYS A 41 33.74 -26.61 20.44
N LEU A 42 33.07 -27.57 19.78
CA LEU A 42 32.68 -27.44 18.38
C LEU A 42 31.77 -26.23 18.15
N MET A 43 30.84 -25.98 19.06
CA MET A 43 29.97 -24.79 19.01
C MET A 43 30.72 -23.46 19.25
N ALA A 44 31.89 -23.48 19.82
CA ALA A 44 32.75 -22.30 19.93
C ALA A 44 33.54 -22.00 18.63
N GLU A 45 33.77 -23.02 17.81
CA GLU A 45 34.54 -22.94 16.57
C GLU A 45 33.66 -22.81 15.33
N GLU A 46 32.48 -23.46 15.36
CA GLU A 46 31.55 -23.52 14.24
C GLU A 46 30.12 -23.18 14.69
N HIS A 47 29.37 -22.55 13.81
CA HIS A 47 27.95 -22.25 14.07
C HIS A 47 27.08 -23.42 13.57
N PHE A 48 26.14 -23.84 14.42
CA PHE A 48 25.15 -24.87 14.13
C PHE A 48 23.73 -24.30 14.21
N GLU A 49 22.82 -24.83 13.41
CA GLU A 49 21.41 -24.44 13.41
C GLU A 49 20.56 -25.37 14.28
N VAL A 50 20.94 -26.64 14.32
CA VAL A 50 20.25 -27.68 15.11
C VAL A 50 21.26 -28.47 15.92
N LEU A 51 20.95 -28.67 17.20
CA LEU A 51 21.63 -29.57 18.11
C LEU A 51 20.73 -30.80 18.33
N LEU A 52 21.19 -31.95 17.89
CA LEU A 52 20.58 -33.26 18.18
C LEU A 52 21.39 -33.95 19.27
N THR A 53 20.84 -34.13 20.45
CA THR A 53 21.60 -34.66 21.59
C THR A 53 20.90 -35.82 22.27
N ASP A 54 21.65 -36.89 22.61
CA ASP A 54 21.17 -37.84 23.62
C ASP A 54 20.99 -37.13 24.96
N VAL A 55 19.95 -37.49 25.68
CA VAL A 55 19.64 -36.92 27.01
C VAL A 55 20.57 -37.51 28.06
N VAL A 56 20.87 -38.81 27.98
CA VAL A 56 21.66 -39.54 28.99
C VAL A 56 23.06 -39.74 28.50
N MET A 57 23.99 -38.93 28.92
CA MET A 57 25.41 -39.01 28.56
C MET A 57 26.30 -38.79 29.80
N PRO A 58 27.50 -39.41 29.84
CA PRO A 58 28.48 -39.19 30.92
C PRO A 58 28.97 -37.72 30.96
N GLY A 59 29.09 -37.17 32.14
CA GLY A 59 29.62 -35.81 32.36
C GLY A 59 28.56 -34.77 32.18
N ILE A 60 28.57 -34.05 31.07
CA ILE A 60 27.51 -33.05 30.73
C ILE A 60 26.39 -33.80 30.03
N ASP A 61 25.24 -33.97 30.71
CA ASP A 61 24.06 -34.58 30.10
C ASP A 61 23.44 -33.71 29.01
N GLY A 62 22.58 -34.30 28.17
CA GLY A 62 21.98 -33.57 27.06
C GLY A 62 21.14 -32.39 27.48
N ILE A 63 20.47 -32.43 28.65
CA ILE A 63 19.65 -31.33 29.18
C ILE A 63 20.51 -30.15 29.60
N ALA A 64 21.63 -30.43 30.30
CA ALA A 64 22.60 -29.41 30.68
C ALA A 64 23.28 -28.81 29.45
N LEU A 65 23.61 -29.66 28.44
CA LEU A 65 24.15 -29.20 27.16
C LEU A 65 23.21 -28.25 26.45
N VAL A 66 21.93 -28.57 26.34
CA VAL A 66 20.92 -27.72 25.70
C VAL A 66 20.82 -26.37 26.38
N ARG A 67 20.79 -26.35 27.72
CA ARG A 67 20.74 -25.10 28.48
C ARG A 67 21.95 -24.20 28.22
N GLU A 68 23.15 -24.79 28.18
CA GLU A 68 24.38 -24.04 27.95
C GLU A 68 24.50 -23.59 26.48
N ALA A 69 24.08 -24.44 25.55
CA ALA A 69 24.03 -24.12 24.12
C ALA A 69 23.09 -22.95 23.83
N LYS A 70 21.88 -22.97 24.41
CA LYS A 70 20.87 -21.91 24.28
C LYS A 70 21.27 -20.57 24.91
N LYS A 71 22.12 -20.58 25.96
CA LYS A 71 22.70 -19.35 26.52
C LYS A 71 23.69 -18.69 25.56
N ARG A 72 24.46 -19.50 24.80
CA ARG A 72 25.46 -19.02 23.84
C ARG A 72 24.82 -18.60 22.52
N ASP A 73 23.87 -19.38 22.05
CA ASP A 73 23.11 -19.13 20.84
C ASP A 73 21.60 -19.36 21.08
N PRO A 74 20.85 -18.30 21.37
CA PRO A 74 19.40 -18.39 21.57
C PRO A 74 18.62 -18.88 20.35
N ASP A 75 19.18 -18.72 19.14
CA ASP A 75 18.54 -19.11 17.88
C ASP A 75 18.75 -20.60 17.52
N LEU A 76 19.72 -21.26 18.16
CA LEU A 76 19.93 -22.70 17.99
C LEU A 76 18.66 -23.46 18.37
N GLU A 77 18.19 -24.36 17.50
CA GLU A 77 17.14 -25.31 17.87
C GLU A 77 17.74 -26.61 18.39
N ALA A 78 17.20 -27.13 19.49
CA ALA A 78 17.67 -28.36 20.11
C ALA A 78 16.61 -29.45 20.02
N VAL A 79 17.04 -30.66 19.68
CA VAL A 79 16.21 -31.87 19.64
C VAL A 79 16.85 -32.90 20.57
N ALA A 80 16.10 -33.42 21.50
CA ALA A 80 16.56 -34.43 22.43
C ALA A 80 16.30 -35.84 21.90
N ILE A 81 17.20 -36.79 22.18
CA ILE A 81 16.99 -38.22 21.94
C ILE A 81 16.91 -38.89 23.30
N THR A 82 15.91 -39.73 23.51
CA THR A 82 15.69 -40.42 24.81
C THR A 82 15.50 -41.93 24.62
N GLY A 83 15.76 -42.71 25.64
CA GLY A 83 15.38 -44.12 25.67
C GLY A 83 13.87 -44.33 25.82
N HIS A 84 13.42 -45.55 25.53
CA HIS A 84 12.00 -45.89 25.29
C HIS A 84 11.03 -45.69 26.48
N ASP A 85 11.50 -45.51 27.73
CA ASP A 85 10.63 -45.55 28.95
C ASP A 85 10.63 -44.23 29.78
N ASP A 86 11.19 -43.12 29.32
CA ASP A 86 11.37 -41.99 30.21
C ASP A 86 10.67 -40.68 29.72
N VAL A 87 9.34 -40.71 29.78
CA VAL A 87 8.48 -39.53 29.54
C VAL A 87 8.89 -38.34 30.43
N ARG A 88 9.48 -38.58 31.61
CA ARG A 88 9.98 -37.53 32.49
C ARG A 88 11.16 -36.79 31.90
N LEU A 89 12.10 -37.49 31.27
CA LEU A 89 13.25 -36.89 30.62
C LEU A 89 12.84 -36.10 29.39
N ALA A 90 11.88 -36.56 28.60
CA ALA A 90 11.32 -35.80 27.48
C ALA A 90 10.70 -34.47 27.97
N VAL A 91 9.91 -34.48 29.06
CA VAL A 91 9.33 -33.26 29.67
C VAL A 91 10.42 -32.33 30.21
N GLN A 92 11.49 -32.87 30.79
CA GLN A 92 12.62 -32.05 31.26
C GLN A 92 13.41 -31.44 30.11
N ALA A 93 13.61 -32.16 29.01
CA ALA A 93 14.23 -31.64 27.79
C ALA A 93 13.43 -30.48 27.19
N MET A 94 12.10 -30.63 27.10
CA MET A 94 11.23 -29.55 26.63
C MET A 94 11.30 -28.31 27.53
N LYS A 95 11.33 -28.50 28.87
CA LYS A 95 11.52 -27.39 29.82
C LYS A 95 12.90 -26.76 29.74
N ALA A 96 13.90 -27.48 29.29
CA ALA A 96 15.26 -26.96 29.06
C ALA A 96 15.40 -26.17 27.76
N GLY A 97 14.38 -26.20 26.90
CA GLY A 97 14.34 -25.44 25.65
C GLY A 97 14.53 -26.30 24.39
N CYS A 98 14.39 -27.62 24.47
CA CYS A 98 14.29 -28.44 23.28
C CYS A 98 13.02 -28.12 22.48
N ALA A 99 13.17 -28.08 21.17
CA ALA A 99 12.07 -27.84 20.23
C ALA A 99 11.23 -29.10 19.98
N ASP A 100 11.87 -30.27 20.11
CA ASP A 100 11.24 -31.56 19.90
C ASP A 100 12.08 -32.67 20.59
N PHE A 101 11.58 -33.90 20.60
CA PHE A 101 12.32 -35.05 21.08
C PHE A 101 12.04 -36.29 20.22
N LEU A 102 12.97 -37.24 20.23
CA LEU A 102 12.90 -38.53 19.56
C LEU A 102 13.11 -39.66 20.57
N THR A 103 12.46 -40.80 20.38
CA THR A 103 12.67 -42.00 21.21
C THR A 103 13.48 -43.07 20.48
N LYS A 104 14.51 -43.63 21.13
CA LYS A 104 15.27 -44.77 20.58
C LYS A 104 14.41 -46.05 20.67
N PRO A 105 14.30 -46.88 19.61
CA PRO A 105 15.01 -46.76 18.33
C PRO A 105 14.42 -45.69 17.42
N VAL A 106 15.29 -44.84 16.85
CA VAL A 106 14.87 -43.68 16.03
C VAL A 106 14.60 -44.16 14.58
N ASP A 107 13.42 -43.89 14.10
CA ASP A 107 13.08 -44.11 12.69
C ASP A 107 13.72 -43.02 11.80
N ARG A 108 14.22 -43.46 10.62
CA ARG A 108 14.86 -42.56 9.66
C ARG A 108 13.97 -41.39 9.23
N VAL A 109 12.72 -41.68 8.93
CA VAL A 109 11.77 -40.68 8.44
C VAL A 109 11.48 -39.65 9.53
N GLU A 110 11.27 -40.12 10.76
CA GLU A 110 11.03 -39.30 11.93
C GLU A 110 12.22 -38.39 12.26
N LEU A 111 13.45 -38.95 12.25
CA LEU A 111 14.67 -38.17 12.47
C LEU A 111 14.81 -37.02 11.49
N VAL A 112 14.67 -37.30 10.20
CA VAL A 112 14.79 -36.27 9.16
C VAL A 112 13.69 -35.23 9.30
N GLN A 113 12.44 -35.64 9.52
CA GLN A 113 11.30 -34.69 9.68
C GLN A 113 11.45 -33.77 10.90
N VAL A 114 11.92 -34.29 12.03
CA VAL A 114 12.15 -33.51 13.25
C VAL A 114 13.27 -32.49 13.01
N CYS A 115 14.37 -32.91 12.42
CA CYS A 115 15.46 -31.99 12.08
C CYS A 115 15.06 -30.94 11.05
N GLU A 116 14.30 -31.32 10.03
CA GLU A 116 13.77 -30.35 9.04
C GLU A 116 12.82 -29.34 9.68
N ARG A 117 11.93 -29.77 10.60
CA ARG A 117 11.07 -28.84 11.35
C ARG A 117 11.88 -27.87 12.21
N ALA A 118 12.93 -28.35 12.88
CA ALA A 118 13.83 -27.52 13.66
C ALA A 118 14.55 -26.49 12.78
N LEU A 119 15.10 -26.91 11.65
CA LEU A 119 15.73 -26.02 10.67
C LEU A 119 14.77 -24.99 10.09
N ALA A 120 13.53 -25.38 9.81
CA ALA A 120 12.51 -24.47 9.33
C ALA A 120 12.19 -23.38 10.37
N ARG A 121 12.15 -23.72 11.67
CA ARG A 121 11.95 -22.74 12.75
C ARG A 121 13.11 -21.74 12.85
N VAL A 122 14.36 -22.20 12.73
CA VAL A 122 15.55 -21.30 12.72
C VAL A 122 15.46 -20.33 11.56
N ARG A 123 15.16 -20.82 10.35
CA ARG A 123 15.02 -19.97 9.16
C ARG A 123 13.93 -18.95 9.31
N LEU A 124 12.74 -19.38 9.72
CA LEU A 124 11.60 -18.48 9.92
C LEU A 124 11.91 -17.39 10.95
N ARG A 125 12.61 -17.73 12.03
CA ARG A 125 13.02 -16.75 13.06
C ARG A 125 14.03 -15.74 12.53
N ARG A 126 15.00 -16.18 11.73
CA ARG A 126 15.99 -15.30 11.07
C ARG A 126 15.31 -14.38 10.06
N GLU A 127 14.47 -14.93 9.20
CA GLU A 127 13.69 -14.15 8.24
C GLU A 127 12.81 -13.12 8.95
N HIS A 128 12.13 -13.53 10.02
CA HIS A 128 11.31 -12.61 10.81
C HIS A 128 12.15 -11.49 11.45
N SER A 129 13.31 -11.81 12.01
CA SER A 129 14.21 -10.80 12.61
C SER A 129 14.79 -9.86 11.55
N GLN A 130 15.14 -10.39 10.38
CA GLN A 130 15.60 -9.60 9.25
C GLN A 130 14.49 -8.65 8.75
N LEU A 131 13.28 -9.17 8.54
CA LEU A 131 12.12 -8.37 8.15
C LEU A 131 11.77 -7.28 9.18
N LEU A 132 11.92 -7.57 10.48
CA LEU A 132 11.71 -6.56 11.52
C LEU A 132 12.75 -5.43 11.43
N ASN A 133 14.02 -5.76 11.20
CA ASN A 133 15.07 -4.77 11.02
C ASN A 133 14.85 -3.95 9.74
N GLU A 134 14.59 -4.61 8.62
CA GLU A 134 14.26 -3.96 7.35
C GLU A 134 13.04 -3.05 7.49
N ASN A 135 12.00 -3.52 8.21
CA ASN A 135 10.80 -2.73 8.46
C ASN A 135 11.08 -1.52 9.36
N GLN A 136 11.95 -1.65 10.38
CA GLN A 136 12.35 -0.50 11.20
C GLN A 136 13.12 0.55 10.40
N GLU A 137 14.05 0.12 9.54
CA GLU A 137 14.77 1.04 8.65
C GLU A 137 13.81 1.68 7.63
N PHE A 138 12.90 0.88 7.08
CA PHE A 138 11.86 1.37 6.17
C PHE A 138 10.95 2.41 6.83
N VAL A 139 10.49 2.15 8.06
CA VAL A 139 9.64 3.09 8.82
C VAL A 139 10.38 4.40 9.10
N LYS A 140 11.66 4.34 9.50
CA LYS A 140 12.49 5.54 9.72
C LYS A 140 12.66 6.33 8.42
N SER A 141 13.02 5.66 7.33
CA SER A 141 13.18 6.25 6.02
C SER A 141 11.86 6.85 5.52
N HIS A 142 10.76 6.10 5.62
CA HIS A 142 9.43 6.54 5.22
C HIS A 142 8.95 7.76 6.02
N ALA A 143 9.22 7.82 7.33
CA ALA A 143 8.90 8.97 8.15
C ALA A 143 9.66 10.23 7.70
N LEU A 144 10.93 10.06 7.32
CA LEU A 144 11.78 11.13 6.81
C LEU A 144 11.29 11.65 5.46
N TYR A 145 10.96 10.75 4.53
CA TYR A 145 10.34 11.08 3.26
C TYR A 145 9.01 11.79 3.41
N ARG A 146 8.16 11.34 4.32
CA ARG A 146 6.85 11.96 4.60
C ARG A 146 7.01 13.40 5.10
N GLN A 147 7.99 13.66 5.95
CA GLN A 147 8.32 15.02 6.40
C GLN A 147 8.86 15.87 5.25
N GLY A 148 9.71 15.32 4.40
CA GLY A 148 10.22 15.96 3.21
C GLY A 148 9.09 16.36 2.24
N LEU A 149 8.13 15.47 2.03
CA LEU A 149 6.95 15.76 1.20
C LEU A 149 6.07 16.86 1.79
N GLN A 150 5.90 16.92 3.12
CA GLN A 150 5.20 18.02 3.78
C GLN A 150 5.91 19.37 3.54
N ILE A 151 7.24 19.37 3.59
CA ILE A 151 8.04 20.55 3.26
C ILE A 151 7.82 20.94 1.80
N MET A 152 7.88 19.98 0.87
CA MET A 152 7.67 20.22 -0.57
C MET A 152 6.25 20.70 -0.90
N ALA A 153 5.24 20.28 -0.16
CA ALA A 153 3.86 20.71 -0.32
C ALA A 153 3.58 22.11 0.22
N THR A 154 4.52 22.71 0.95
CA THR A 154 4.35 24.04 1.57
C THR A 154 4.84 25.13 0.62
N LEU A 155 3.91 25.91 0.06
CA LEU A 155 4.20 27.00 -0.88
C LEU A 155 4.33 28.36 -0.20
N ASP A 156 3.83 28.50 1.01
CA ASP A 156 4.01 29.70 1.83
C ASP A 156 5.45 29.75 2.35
N GLY A 157 6.18 30.80 1.98
CA GLY A 157 7.61 30.92 2.26
C GLY A 157 7.94 30.98 3.76
N GLU A 158 7.12 31.60 4.59
CA GLU A 158 7.38 31.72 6.04
C GLU A 158 7.13 30.36 6.73
N ARG A 159 6.00 29.73 6.41
CA ARG A 159 5.66 28.41 6.92
C ARG A 159 6.67 27.33 6.48
N LEU A 160 7.12 27.40 5.24
CA LEU A 160 8.14 26.50 4.71
C LEU A 160 9.45 26.58 5.52
N GLN A 161 9.91 27.80 5.82
CA GLN A 161 11.15 28.03 6.56
C GLN A 161 11.05 27.48 7.98
N ASP A 162 9.96 27.75 8.69
CA ASP A 162 9.74 27.28 10.06
C ASP A 162 9.57 25.76 10.12
N LEU A 163 8.85 25.18 9.16
CA LEU A 163 8.68 23.73 9.05
C LEU A 163 10.00 23.04 8.77
N ALA A 164 10.76 23.51 7.77
CA ALA A 164 12.07 22.94 7.41
C ALA A 164 13.04 22.98 8.57
N LEU A 165 13.16 24.13 9.25
CA LEU A 165 14.02 24.28 10.41
C LEU A 165 13.60 23.37 11.58
N SER A 166 12.28 23.22 11.77
CA SER A 166 11.71 22.35 12.79
C SER A 166 12.02 20.87 12.51
N VAL A 167 11.91 20.45 11.26
CA VAL A 167 12.21 19.08 10.84
C VAL A 167 13.71 18.81 10.93
N LEU A 168 14.56 19.70 10.43
CA LEU A 168 16.03 19.60 10.53
C LEU A 168 16.49 19.43 11.98
N ALA A 169 16.03 20.31 12.89
CA ALA A 169 16.38 20.21 14.30
C ALA A 169 15.94 18.87 14.93
N ARG A 170 14.76 18.39 14.58
CA ARG A 170 14.20 17.14 15.15
C ARG A 170 14.91 15.89 14.62
N VAL A 171 15.17 15.79 13.31
CA VAL A 171 15.80 14.59 12.72
C VAL A 171 17.27 14.45 13.10
N THR A 172 17.90 15.56 13.50
CA THR A 172 19.28 15.58 13.96
C THR A 172 19.43 15.67 15.49
N ASP A 173 18.29 15.80 16.19
CA ASP A 173 18.27 16.03 17.65
C ASP A 173 19.08 17.28 18.06
N ALA A 174 19.16 18.26 17.16
CA ALA A 174 19.91 19.49 17.38
C ALA A 174 19.19 20.42 18.36
N GLN A 175 19.93 20.97 19.34
CA GLN A 175 19.39 21.89 20.33
C GLN A 175 19.30 23.33 19.81
N GLY A 176 20.10 23.67 18.81
CA GLY A 176 20.08 24.94 18.13
C GLY A 176 20.07 24.78 16.62
N ALA A 177 19.32 25.63 15.92
CA ALA A 177 19.25 25.63 14.47
C ALA A 177 19.02 27.03 13.92
N ALA A 178 19.62 27.34 12.75
CA ALA A 178 19.39 28.57 12.02
C ALA A 178 19.30 28.27 10.50
N LEU A 179 18.50 29.07 9.79
CA LEU A 179 18.23 28.88 8.37
C LEU A 179 18.36 30.20 7.60
N TRP A 180 19.22 30.18 6.60
CA TRP A 180 19.37 31.24 5.60
C TRP A 180 18.78 30.78 4.28
N ILE A 181 18.04 31.66 3.64
CA ILE A 181 17.43 31.41 2.32
C ILE A 181 17.84 32.53 1.37
N ALA A 182 18.21 32.16 0.13
CA ALA A 182 18.61 33.14 -0.89
C ALA A 182 17.46 34.11 -1.20
N ASP A 183 17.78 35.35 -1.51
CA ASP A 183 16.83 36.34 -2.08
C ASP A 183 16.84 36.26 -3.64
N GLU A 184 16.15 37.20 -4.28
CA GLU A 184 16.10 37.29 -5.76
C GLU A 184 17.48 37.57 -6.40
N LYS A 185 18.45 38.06 -5.62
CA LYS A 185 19.81 38.38 -6.05
C LYS A 185 20.82 37.27 -5.72
N GLY A 186 20.34 36.15 -5.13
CA GLY A 186 21.18 35.03 -4.70
C GLY A 186 21.92 35.23 -3.38
N GLN A 187 21.66 36.32 -2.64
CA GLN A 187 22.22 36.56 -1.29
C GLN A 187 21.40 35.78 -0.26
N LEU A 188 22.03 35.00 0.60
CA LEU A 188 21.36 34.28 1.66
C LEU A 188 21.04 35.20 2.83
N GLN A 189 19.77 35.29 3.20
CA GLN A 189 19.31 36.07 4.33
C GLN A 189 18.87 35.16 5.47
N LEU A 190 19.24 35.48 6.73
CA LEU A 190 18.74 34.76 7.89
C LEU A 190 17.22 34.93 7.99
N ARG A 191 16.49 33.82 7.89
CA ARG A 191 15.04 33.81 7.87
C ARG A 191 14.42 33.25 9.15
N SER A 192 14.97 32.16 9.65
CA SER A 192 14.44 31.51 10.86
C SER A 192 15.58 30.98 11.72
N TYR A 193 15.41 30.99 13.03
CA TYR A 193 16.33 30.37 13.99
C TYR A 193 15.55 29.91 15.22
N ARG A 194 16.08 28.89 15.90
CA ARG A 194 15.44 28.32 17.10
C ARG A 194 16.42 27.65 18.03
N GLY A 195 15.99 27.47 19.30
CA GLY A 195 16.77 26.76 20.32
C GLY A 195 17.98 27.54 20.80
N LEU A 196 19.04 26.81 21.17
CA LEU A 196 20.27 27.36 21.80
C LEU A 196 21.22 27.93 20.72
N VAL A 197 20.81 28.99 20.05
CA VAL A 197 21.66 29.72 19.08
C VAL A 197 21.82 31.16 19.53
N ASP A 198 23.08 31.64 19.59
CA ASP A 198 23.35 33.05 19.84
C ASP A 198 23.10 33.86 18.56
N ARG A 199 21.98 34.59 18.51
CA ARG A 199 21.63 35.42 17.37
C ARG A 199 22.69 36.46 17.02
N ALA A 200 23.42 36.98 18.02
CA ALA A 200 24.44 38.02 17.77
C ALA A 200 25.64 37.45 17.01
N ALA A 201 25.86 36.14 17.10
CA ALA A 201 26.92 35.44 16.39
C ALA A 201 26.51 34.99 14.97
N LEU A 202 25.22 35.09 14.61
CA LEU A 202 24.71 34.68 13.28
C LEU A 202 24.80 35.85 12.29
N PRO A 203 25.50 35.69 11.15
CA PRO A 203 25.53 36.72 10.12
C PRO A 203 24.14 36.97 9.55
N PRO A 204 23.66 38.19 9.45
CA PRO A 204 22.32 38.51 8.91
C PRO A 204 22.22 38.21 7.42
N ARG A 205 23.37 38.20 6.71
CA ARG A 205 23.46 37.87 5.28
C ARG A 205 24.75 37.09 5.03
N ILE A 206 24.66 36.19 4.08
CA ILE A 206 25.79 35.37 3.59
C ILE A 206 25.82 35.48 2.07
N ASP A 207 27.01 35.77 1.51
CA ASP A 207 27.25 35.63 0.08
C ASP A 207 27.79 34.23 -0.19
N PRO A 208 27.08 33.36 -0.94
CA PRO A 208 27.59 32.02 -1.28
C PRO A 208 28.89 32.02 -2.09
N LYS A 209 29.23 33.15 -2.72
CA LYS A 209 30.45 33.31 -3.52
C LYS A 209 31.63 33.84 -2.71
N ASP A 210 31.42 34.28 -1.49
CA ASP A 210 32.48 34.75 -0.61
C ASP A 210 33.47 33.60 -0.31
N PRO A 211 34.79 33.83 -0.39
CA PRO A 211 35.82 32.81 -0.09
C PRO A 211 35.65 32.13 1.26
N GLU A 212 35.06 32.79 2.26
CA GLU A 212 34.76 32.21 3.56
C GLU A 212 33.63 31.17 3.51
N TRP A 213 32.64 31.41 2.66
CA TRP A 213 31.40 30.60 2.61
C TRP A 213 31.33 29.63 1.43
N ALA A 214 31.97 29.95 0.31
CA ALA A 214 31.94 29.13 -0.93
C ALA A 214 32.33 27.66 -0.72
N PRO A 215 33.34 27.30 0.12
CA PRO A 215 33.69 25.89 0.34
C PRO A 215 32.56 25.06 0.97
N ARG A 216 31.62 25.69 1.69
CA ARG A 216 30.49 25.01 2.33
C ARG A 216 29.40 24.59 1.34
N PHE A 217 29.43 25.15 0.14
CA PHE A 217 28.53 24.82 -0.97
C PHE A 217 29.19 23.95 -2.04
N ALA A 218 30.51 23.93 -2.08
CA ALA A 218 31.26 23.17 -3.10
C ALA A 218 31.19 21.65 -2.86
N GLN A 219 30.92 21.23 -1.65
CA GLN A 219 30.72 19.83 -1.31
C GLN A 219 29.26 19.65 -0.86
N SER A 220 28.55 18.73 -1.49
CA SER A 220 27.22 18.28 -1.05
C SER A 220 27.31 17.47 0.26
N ALA A 221 28.09 17.95 1.22
CA ALA A 221 28.38 17.29 2.48
C ALA A 221 28.34 18.31 3.61
N PRO A 222 27.90 17.91 4.82
CA PRO A 222 27.93 18.76 6.00
C PRO A 222 29.37 19.17 6.33
N SER A 223 29.57 20.45 6.62
CA SER A 223 30.89 20.98 7.01
C SER A 223 30.86 21.47 8.47
N THR A 224 31.89 21.14 9.25
CA THR A 224 32.01 21.63 10.62
C THR A 224 32.10 23.16 10.67
N ALA A 225 31.37 23.78 11.60
CA ALA A 225 31.42 25.22 11.80
C ALA A 225 32.71 25.57 12.57
N ALA A 226 33.66 26.22 11.91
CA ALA A 226 34.87 26.74 12.57
C ALA A 226 34.53 28.01 13.35
N GLY A 227 34.78 28.04 14.68
CA GLY A 227 34.83 29.29 15.46
C GLY A 227 34.03 29.38 16.74
N ALA A 228 33.42 28.32 17.25
CA ALA A 228 32.84 28.37 18.60
C ALA A 228 33.96 28.22 19.67
N LYS A 229 34.18 29.24 20.48
CA LYS A 229 35.17 29.26 21.57
C LYS A 229 34.84 28.30 22.73
N ASP A 230 33.68 27.75 22.77
CA ASP A 230 33.24 26.67 23.67
C ASP A 230 32.81 25.48 22.84
N ALA A 231 33.38 24.32 23.09
CA ALA A 231 33.33 23.05 22.38
C ALA A 231 31.90 22.53 22.02
N THR A 232 31.20 23.27 21.23
CA THR A 232 29.90 22.85 20.65
C THR A 232 30.14 22.43 19.21
N GLU A 233 29.97 21.14 18.92
CA GLU A 233 29.91 20.69 17.53
C GLU A 233 28.72 21.34 16.85
N ALA A 234 29.04 22.09 15.83
CA ALA A 234 28.01 22.62 14.92
C ALA A 234 28.41 22.28 13.48
N PHE A 235 27.44 22.04 12.65
CA PHE A 235 27.69 21.79 11.23
C PHE A 235 26.73 22.56 10.34
N HIS A 236 27.21 22.88 9.14
CA HIS A 236 26.42 23.52 8.12
C HIS A 236 25.90 22.48 7.13
N VAL A 237 24.65 22.64 6.71
CA VAL A 237 23.99 21.81 5.69
C VAL A 237 23.61 22.73 4.53
N PRO A 238 24.25 22.59 3.36
CA PRO A 238 23.90 23.38 2.20
C PRO A 238 22.54 22.93 1.64
N LEU A 239 21.72 23.87 1.23
CA LEU A 239 20.50 23.64 0.47
C LEU A 239 20.81 23.96 -1.00
N LEU A 240 20.93 22.93 -1.81
CA LEU A 240 21.28 23.03 -3.24
C LEU A 240 20.09 22.58 -4.09
N ALA A 241 19.73 23.39 -5.06
CA ALA A 241 18.74 23.02 -6.06
C ALA A 241 19.34 23.19 -7.45
N ASP A 242 19.50 22.08 -8.20
CA ASP A 242 20.21 22.05 -9.50
C ASP A 242 21.62 22.63 -9.40
N GLU A 243 22.37 22.26 -8.33
CA GLU A 243 23.72 22.73 -8.00
C GLU A 243 23.80 24.22 -7.59
N GLU A 244 22.69 24.96 -7.57
CA GLU A 244 22.66 26.34 -7.14
C GLU A 244 22.36 26.46 -5.64
N PRO A 245 23.09 27.29 -4.88
CA PRO A 245 22.82 27.55 -3.47
C PRO A 245 21.49 28.29 -3.29
N VAL A 246 20.48 27.63 -2.74
CA VAL A 246 19.19 28.25 -2.42
C VAL A 246 19.02 28.54 -0.92
N GLY A 247 19.91 27.98 -0.08
CA GLY A 247 19.93 28.22 1.34
C GLY A 247 21.11 27.54 2.04
N LEU A 248 21.18 27.76 3.36
CA LEU A 248 22.14 27.15 4.28
C LEU A 248 21.45 26.94 5.61
N ALA A 249 21.60 25.76 6.20
CA ALA A 249 21.18 25.50 7.56
C ALA A 249 22.41 25.34 8.47
N LEU A 250 22.33 25.87 9.69
CA LEU A 250 23.27 25.61 10.78
C LEU A 250 22.56 24.79 11.84
N LEU A 251 23.16 23.69 12.26
CA LEU A 251 22.67 22.82 13.32
C LEU A 251 23.74 22.71 14.42
N SER A 252 23.36 22.86 15.69
CA SER A 252 24.25 22.79 16.83
C SER A 252 23.74 21.89 17.95
N ASP A 253 24.63 21.07 18.52
CA ASP A 253 24.33 20.21 19.67
C ASP A 253 25.34 20.50 20.80
N ARG A 254 24.84 21.00 21.92
CA ARG A 254 25.65 21.28 23.11
C ARG A 254 25.69 20.15 24.15
N ALA A 255 24.79 19.17 24.05
CA ALA A 255 24.55 18.23 25.15
C ALA A 255 25.12 16.82 24.91
N ARG A 256 25.45 16.42 23.69
CA ARG A 256 25.69 15.00 23.35
C ARG A 256 27.05 14.66 22.72
N GLY A 257 27.97 15.58 22.62
CA GLY A 257 29.32 15.27 22.14
C GLY A 257 29.42 14.92 20.66
N GLY A 258 28.53 15.48 19.82
CA GLY A 258 28.64 15.42 18.36
C GLY A 258 27.52 14.74 17.61
N PHE A 259 27.47 15.00 16.31
CA PHE A 259 26.48 14.41 15.40
C PHE A 259 27.00 13.10 14.81
N ALA A 260 26.20 12.04 14.90
CA ALA A 260 26.49 10.76 14.26
C ALA A 260 26.33 10.86 12.72
N PRO A 261 26.98 9.98 11.93
CA PRO A 261 26.84 9.96 10.46
C PRO A 261 25.41 9.88 9.97
N GLU A 262 24.52 9.18 10.70
CA GLU A 262 23.10 9.09 10.41
C GLU A 262 22.36 10.43 10.51
N HIS A 263 22.76 11.30 11.47
CA HIS A 263 22.21 12.66 11.60
C HIS A 263 22.62 13.54 10.41
N HIS A 264 23.85 13.39 9.93
CA HIS A 264 24.31 14.09 8.72
C HIS A 264 23.53 13.66 7.49
N ALA A 265 23.31 12.35 7.30
CA ALA A 265 22.54 11.82 6.17
C ALA A 265 21.08 12.26 6.21
N ALA A 266 20.45 12.24 7.40
CA ALA A 266 19.08 12.72 7.58
C ALA A 266 18.96 14.23 7.29
N ALA A 267 19.93 15.03 7.75
CA ALA A 267 19.96 16.47 7.51
C ALA A 267 20.08 16.78 6.01
N LEU A 268 20.94 16.06 5.27
CA LEU A 268 21.08 16.23 3.83
C LEU A 268 19.78 15.88 3.10
N THR A 269 19.14 14.76 3.46
CA THR A 269 17.86 14.38 2.85
C THR A 269 16.80 15.47 3.05
N VAL A 270 16.68 16.03 4.25
CA VAL A 270 15.73 17.13 4.52
C VAL A 270 16.15 18.42 3.81
N ALA A 271 17.45 18.67 3.68
CA ALA A 271 17.99 19.83 2.96
C ALA A 271 17.62 19.76 1.47
N ASP A 272 17.72 18.60 0.84
CA ASP A 272 17.33 18.39 -0.55
C ASP A 272 15.84 18.69 -0.77
N PHE A 273 14.96 18.13 0.07
CA PHE A 273 13.53 18.46 0.02
C PHE A 273 13.26 19.94 0.24
N THR A 274 13.96 20.55 1.19
CA THR A 274 13.83 21.98 1.49
C THR A 274 14.29 22.84 0.31
N ALA A 275 15.40 22.48 -0.32
CA ALA A 275 15.92 23.19 -1.49
C ALA A 275 14.93 23.17 -2.66
N ILE A 276 14.37 21.99 -2.96
CA ILE A 276 13.35 21.83 -3.99
C ILE A 276 12.09 22.65 -3.63
N ALA A 277 11.66 22.60 -2.37
CA ALA A 277 10.48 23.34 -1.89
C ALA A 277 10.67 24.86 -2.00
N VAL A 278 11.85 25.39 -1.61
CA VAL A 278 12.18 26.80 -1.76
C VAL A 278 12.14 27.23 -3.22
N LYS A 279 12.69 26.40 -4.12
CA LYS A 279 12.65 26.66 -5.56
C LYS A 279 11.21 26.64 -6.10
N ASN A 280 10.41 25.67 -5.68
CA ASN A 280 9.00 25.57 -6.06
C ASN A 280 8.18 26.74 -5.54
N ALA A 281 8.34 27.14 -4.27
CA ALA A 281 7.67 28.29 -3.68
C ALA A 281 8.01 29.59 -4.43
N ARG A 282 9.25 29.78 -4.83
CA ARG A 282 9.65 30.94 -5.66
C ARG A 282 9.04 30.90 -7.06
N ARG A 283 9.08 29.72 -7.72
CA ARG A 283 8.42 29.54 -9.01
C ARG A 283 6.92 29.80 -8.92
N PHE A 284 6.30 29.35 -7.83
CA PHE A 284 4.90 29.58 -7.56
C PHE A 284 4.59 31.08 -7.43
N GLN A 285 5.33 31.81 -6.60
CA GLN A 285 5.19 33.26 -6.44
C GLN A 285 5.42 34.02 -7.75
N ALA A 286 6.35 33.55 -8.59
CA ALA A 286 6.55 34.09 -9.92
C ALA A 286 5.39 33.76 -10.89
N LEU A 287 4.77 32.60 -10.74
CA LEU A 287 3.63 32.11 -11.55
C LEU A 287 2.27 32.69 -11.08
N GLU A 288 2.11 33.04 -9.80
CA GLU A 288 0.97 33.85 -9.33
C GLU A 288 0.88 35.19 -10.08
N ARG A 289 2.04 35.71 -10.53
CA ARG A 289 2.11 36.88 -11.44
C ARG A 289 1.74 36.55 -12.89
N ILE A 290 1.68 35.27 -13.33
CA ILE A 290 1.55 34.86 -14.75
C ILE A 290 0.24 34.10 -15.05
N GLY A 291 -0.49 33.62 -14.06
CA GLY A 291 -1.77 32.93 -14.22
C GLY A 291 -1.86 31.58 -13.51
N LEU A 292 -3.02 31.34 -12.89
CA LEU A 292 -3.33 30.13 -12.11
C LEU A 292 -3.61 28.91 -13.00
N ARG A 293 -3.73 29.09 -14.31
CA ARG A 293 -4.16 28.05 -15.26
C ARG A 293 -3.12 27.75 -16.32
N ASP A 294 -3.03 26.49 -16.72
CA ASP A 294 -2.27 26.03 -17.89
C ASP A 294 -2.83 26.65 -19.16
N ARG A 295 -1.98 27.28 -19.97
CA ARG A 295 -2.39 28.03 -21.17
C ARG A 295 -2.94 27.15 -22.28
N ASP A 296 -2.49 25.89 -22.35
CA ASP A 296 -2.88 24.98 -23.42
C ASP A 296 -4.22 24.29 -23.13
N THR A 297 -4.44 23.89 -21.88
CA THR A 297 -5.63 23.09 -21.49
C THR A 297 -6.67 23.88 -20.71
N GLY A 298 -6.29 24.99 -20.06
CA GLY A 298 -7.18 25.74 -19.17
C GLY A 298 -7.35 25.13 -17.78
N ALA A 299 -6.78 23.95 -17.51
CA ALA A 299 -6.75 23.35 -16.17
C ALA A 299 -5.93 24.22 -15.21
N TYR A 300 -6.19 24.12 -13.92
CA TYR A 300 -5.34 24.76 -12.92
C TYR A 300 -3.92 24.17 -12.96
N ASN A 301 -2.94 24.93 -12.52
CA ASN A 301 -1.58 24.41 -12.34
C ASN A 301 -1.47 23.63 -11.02
N LEU A 302 -0.42 22.80 -10.91
CA LEU A 302 -0.19 21.95 -9.72
C LEU A 302 -0.06 22.78 -8.44
N ALA A 303 0.54 23.95 -8.54
CA ALA A 303 0.79 24.81 -7.38
C ALA A 303 -0.52 25.31 -6.74
N TYR A 304 -1.46 25.78 -7.57
CA TYR A 304 -2.79 26.15 -7.10
C TYR A 304 -3.55 24.96 -6.50
N PHE A 305 -3.40 23.77 -7.12
CA PHE A 305 -4.02 22.55 -6.64
C PHE A 305 -3.54 22.18 -5.23
N ILE A 306 -2.25 22.24 -4.96
CA ILE A 306 -1.66 21.89 -3.66
C ILE A 306 -2.12 22.87 -2.58
N ASP A 307 -2.15 24.18 -2.87
CA ASP A 307 -2.66 25.19 -1.93
C ASP A 307 -4.14 24.93 -1.58
N TYR A 308 -4.94 24.65 -2.61
CA TYR A 308 -6.36 24.37 -2.42
C TYR A 308 -6.59 23.08 -1.64
N ALA A 309 -5.85 22.01 -1.98
CA ALA A 309 -5.91 20.73 -1.27
C ALA A 309 -5.57 20.90 0.23
N GLY A 310 -4.53 21.66 0.56
CA GLY A 310 -4.19 21.95 1.95
C GLY A 310 -5.31 22.64 2.73
N LYS A 311 -6.02 23.56 2.10
CA LYS A 311 -7.20 24.22 2.69
C LYS A 311 -8.35 23.24 2.88
N GLU A 312 -8.56 22.33 1.93
CA GLU A 312 -9.63 21.34 2.01
C GLU A 312 -9.35 20.29 3.09
N PHE A 313 -8.10 19.82 3.23
CA PHE A 313 -7.69 18.97 4.36
C PHE A 313 -7.99 19.61 5.72
N TYR A 314 -7.66 20.90 5.86
CA TYR A 314 -7.97 21.62 7.09
C TYR A 314 -9.47 21.68 7.40
N LYS A 315 -10.29 21.96 6.39
CA LYS A 315 -11.76 21.98 6.53
C LYS A 315 -12.32 20.60 6.85
N ALA A 316 -11.88 19.57 6.10
CA ALA A 316 -12.34 18.20 6.25
C ALA A 316 -12.07 17.66 7.66
N ARG A 317 -10.84 17.87 8.18
CA ARG A 317 -10.50 17.52 9.56
C ARG A 317 -11.33 18.26 10.60
N ARG A 318 -11.57 19.57 10.38
CA ARG A 318 -12.29 20.40 11.33
C ARG A 318 -13.78 20.07 11.40
N TYR A 319 -14.39 19.75 10.27
CA TYR A 319 -15.84 19.57 10.14
C TYR A 319 -16.27 18.11 9.97
N GLY A 320 -15.33 17.17 9.95
CA GLY A 320 -15.61 15.74 9.77
C GLY A 320 -16.21 15.39 8.40
N ARG A 321 -15.87 16.16 7.34
CA ARG A 321 -16.41 15.96 6.00
C ARG A 321 -15.46 15.14 5.14
N ALA A 322 -16.00 14.27 4.30
CA ALA A 322 -15.21 13.54 3.31
C ALA A 322 -14.92 14.42 2.08
N PHE A 323 -13.80 14.18 1.43
CA PHE A 323 -13.50 14.64 0.08
C PHE A 323 -12.71 13.56 -0.66
N SER A 324 -12.69 13.61 -1.98
CA SER A 324 -11.95 12.65 -2.79
C SER A 324 -10.88 13.30 -3.64
N LEU A 325 -9.72 12.62 -3.74
CA LEU A 325 -8.64 12.94 -4.67
C LEU A 325 -8.72 11.95 -5.84
N VAL A 326 -8.69 12.46 -7.07
CA VAL A 326 -8.66 11.64 -8.28
C VAL A 326 -7.37 11.90 -9.04
N VAL A 327 -6.71 10.82 -9.47
CA VAL A 327 -5.62 10.84 -10.46
C VAL A 327 -6.17 10.36 -11.78
N LEU A 328 -6.01 11.18 -12.82
CA LEU A 328 -6.31 10.83 -14.21
C LEU A 328 -4.99 10.73 -14.97
N SER A 329 -4.75 9.61 -15.64
CA SER A 329 -3.55 9.32 -16.41
C SER A 329 -3.87 9.00 -17.85
N ILE A 330 -3.11 9.58 -18.77
CA ILE A 330 -3.04 9.20 -20.19
C ILE A 330 -1.87 8.23 -20.33
N ASP A 331 -2.17 6.93 -20.35
CA ASP A 331 -1.15 5.88 -20.16
C ASP A 331 -0.21 5.70 -21.34
N ASN A 332 -0.64 6.07 -22.53
CA ASN A 332 0.13 5.94 -23.77
C ASN A 332 0.35 7.30 -24.47
N ALA A 333 0.52 8.36 -23.69
CA ALA A 333 0.70 9.73 -24.20
C ALA A 333 1.81 9.85 -25.27
N ASP A 334 2.92 9.13 -25.09
CA ASP A 334 4.04 9.12 -26.06
C ASP A 334 3.66 8.49 -27.40
N GLN A 335 2.92 7.38 -27.36
CA GLN A 335 2.39 6.73 -28.56
C GLN A 335 1.39 7.65 -29.26
N MET A 336 0.46 8.25 -28.51
CA MET A 336 -0.53 9.19 -29.05
C MET A 336 0.14 10.39 -29.75
N ARG A 337 1.24 10.91 -29.19
CA ARG A 337 2.02 11.99 -29.79
C ARG A 337 2.75 11.57 -31.07
N LYS A 338 3.28 10.33 -31.08
CA LYS A 338 3.97 9.77 -32.25
C LYS A 338 3.02 9.51 -33.42
N GLU A 339 1.92 8.83 -33.16
CA GLU A 339 0.96 8.35 -34.18
C GLU A 339 -0.07 9.41 -34.55
N GLY A 340 -0.56 10.17 -33.57
CA GLY A 340 -1.53 11.25 -33.76
C GLY A 340 -0.93 12.57 -34.19
N GLY A 341 0.36 12.81 -33.87
CA GLY A 341 1.01 14.10 -34.04
C GLY A 341 0.73 15.09 -32.89
N ARG A 342 1.63 16.06 -32.73
CA ARG A 342 1.59 17.01 -31.58
C ARG A 342 0.31 17.84 -31.54
N GLU A 343 -0.19 18.30 -32.68
CA GLU A 343 -1.34 19.19 -32.76
C GLU A 343 -2.64 18.48 -32.40
N LEU A 344 -2.86 17.27 -32.92
CA LEU A 344 -4.02 16.47 -32.56
C LEU A 344 -3.98 16.07 -31.08
N TYR A 345 -2.79 15.70 -30.56
CA TYR A 345 -2.61 15.40 -29.14
C TYR A 345 -2.96 16.61 -28.24
N ARG A 346 -2.48 17.82 -28.59
CA ARG A 346 -2.83 19.04 -27.84
C ARG A 346 -4.33 19.34 -27.89
N ARG A 347 -4.97 19.16 -29.04
CA ARG A 347 -6.42 19.30 -29.17
C ARG A 347 -7.14 18.27 -28.34
N ALA A 348 -6.75 17.00 -28.39
CA ALA A 348 -7.33 15.93 -27.60
C ALA A 348 -7.19 16.16 -26.08
N THR A 349 -6.02 16.62 -25.60
CA THR A 349 -5.82 16.94 -24.18
C THR A 349 -6.64 18.15 -23.73
N ARG A 350 -6.84 19.14 -24.60
CA ARG A 350 -7.74 20.29 -24.33
C ARG A 350 -9.19 19.84 -24.24
N ASP A 351 -9.63 19.00 -25.19
CA ASP A 351 -10.98 18.48 -25.22
C ASP A 351 -11.24 17.56 -24.03
N LEU A 352 -10.24 16.75 -23.62
CA LEU A 352 -10.29 15.96 -22.38
C LEU A 352 -10.52 16.85 -21.16
N VAL A 353 -9.74 17.91 -20.98
CA VAL A 353 -9.92 18.84 -19.86
C VAL A 353 -11.28 19.53 -19.93
N SER A 354 -11.74 19.93 -21.13
CA SER A 354 -13.05 20.52 -21.33
C SER A 354 -14.17 19.54 -20.98
N ALA A 355 -14.07 18.28 -21.40
CA ALA A 355 -15.05 17.22 -21.08
C ALA A 355 -15.15 16.98 -19.57
N VAL A 356 -14.00 16.82 -18.90
CA VAL A 356 -13.95 16.66 -17.45
C VAL A 356 -14.50 17.90 -16.74
N SER A 357 -14.19 19.11 -17.24
CA SER A 357 -14.68 20.36 -16.67
C SER A 357 -16.21 20.54 -16.75
N ARG A 358 -16.89 19.84 -17.67
CA ARG A 358 -18.36 19.83 -17.70
C ARG A 358 -18.98 18.95 -16.62
N VAL A 359 -18.22 18.00 -16.09
CA VAL A 359 -18.68 17.06 -15.06
C VAL A 359 -18.35 17.52 -13.64
N VAL A 360 -17.30 18.33 -13.48
CA VAL A 360 -16.90 18.92 -12.19
C VAL A 360 -17.86 20.02 -11.76
N ARG A 361 -18.01 20.21 -10.45
CA ARG A 361 -18.77 21.31 -9.84
C ARG A 361 -17.87 22.54 -9.66
N ASP A 362 -18.47 23.68 -9.33
CA ASP A 362 -17.71 24.93 -9.10
C ASP A 362 -16.67 24.80 -7.96
N ALA A 363 -16.93 23.93 -6.98
CA ALA A 363 -16.03 23.69 -5.87
C ALA A 363 -14.91 22.68 -6.20
N ASP A 364 -15.03 21.92 -7.30
CA ASP A 364 -14.05 20.93 -7.69
C ASP A 364 -12.86 21.59 -8.40
N ILE A 365 -11.69 21.03 -8.25
CA ILE A 365 -10.46 21.55 -8.86
C ILE A 365 -9.85 20.48 -9.77
N LEU A 366 -9.68 20.83 -11.04
CA LEU A 366 -8.92 20.03 -12.03
C LEU A 366 -7.60 20.72 -12.33
N ALA A 367 -6.50 20.04 -12.10
CA ALA A 367 -5.16 20.56 -12.33
C ALA A 367 -4.32 19.64 -13.23
N LYS A 368 -3.49 20.27 -14.08
CA LYS A 368 -2.48 19.60 -14.88
C LYS A 368 -1.19 19.43 -14.07
N VAL A 369 -0.74 18.20 -13.94
CA VAL A 369 0.49 17.84 -13.22
C VAL A 369 1.64 17.64 -14.18
N SER A 370 1.37 16.93 -15.29
CA SER A 370 2.33 16.68 -16.36
C SER A 370 1.62 16.66 -17.72
N GLU A 371 2.34 16.29 -18.77
CA GLU A 371 1.74 16.13 -20.09
C GLU A 371 0.74 14.97 -20.17
N SER A 372 0.80 14.03 -19.22
CA SER A 372 -0.03 12.83 -19.20
C SER A 372 -0.81 12.60 -17.90
N GLU A 373 -0.61 13.44 -16.88
CA GLU A 373 -1.24 13.23 -15.56
C GLU A 373 -1.96 14.50 -15.09
N TYR A 374 -3.18 14.30 -14.59
CA TYR A 374 -4.05 15.34 -14.04
C TYR A 374 -4.56 14.91 -12.67
N TYR A 375 -4.67 15.89 -11.76
CA TYR A 375 -5.29 15.67 -10.45
C TYR A 375 -6.60 16.42 -10.35
N LEU A 376 -7.56 15.78 -9.67
CA LEU A 376 -8.81 16.42 -9.32
C LEU A 376 -9.03 16.30 -7.82
N LEU A 377 -9.54 17.39 -7.24
CA LEU A 377 -10.03 17.40 -5.88
C LEU A 377 -11.54 17.60 -5.91
N LEU A 378 -12.26 16.71 -5.25
CA LEU A 378 -13.72 16.69 -5.19
C LEU A 378 -14.16 16.90 -3.74
N PRO A 379 -14.37 18.17 -3.30
CA PRO A 379 -14.86 18.45 -1.96
C PRO A 379 -16.21 17.79 -1.69
N GLU A 380 -16.46 17.44 -0.43
CA GLU A 380 -17.73 16.84 0.04
C GLU A 380 -18.19 15.65 -0.80
N THR A 381 -17.21 14.89 -1.33
CA THR A 381 -17.44 13.73 -2.17
C THR A 381 -16.80 12.51 -1.52
N ASP A 382 -17.60 11.50 -1.25
CA ASP A 382 -17.16 10.22 -0.70
C ASP A 382 -16.76 9.21 -1.79
N TYR A 383 -16.42 7.99 -1.38
CA TYR A 383 -15.96 6.94 -2.28
C TYR A 383 -16.93 6.64 -3.44
N PHE A 384 -18.23 6.51 -3.14
CA PHE A 384 -19.22 6.22 -4.20
C PHE A 384 -19.47 7.42 -5.10
N GLY A 385 -19.48 8.62 -4.52
CA GLY A 385 -19.54 9.86 -5.29
C GLY A 385 -18.35 9.99 -6.25
N ALA A 386 -17.15 9.59 -5.80
CA ALA A 386 -15.97 9.56 -6.64
C ALA A 386 -16.10 8.51 -7.77
N LEU A 387 -16.58 7.29 -7.49
CA LEU A 387 -16.82 6.28 -8.54
C LEU A 387 -17.83 6.77 -9.59
N MET A 388 -18.92 7.41 -9.16
CA MET A 388 -19.90 7.99 -10.07
C MET A 388 -19.30 9.12 -10.92
N PHE A 389 -18.42 9.92 -10.32
CA PHE A 389 -17.67 10.94 -11.05
C PHE A 389 -16.78 10.30 -12.12
N LEU A 390 -16.01 9.25 -11.77
CA LEU A 390 -15.11 8.55 -12.71
C LEU A 390 -15.88 8.01 -13.93
N ARG A 391 -17.06 7.39 -13.71
CA ARG A 391 -17.91 6.88 -14.78
C ARG A 391 -18.36 8.00 -15.71
N ARG A 392 -18.91 9.10 -15.17
CA ARG A 392 -19.39 10.24 -15.96
C ARG A 392 -18.25 10.92 -16.72
N ALA A 393 -17.10 11.11 -16.09
CA ALA A 393 -15.93 11.70 -16.73
C ALA A 393 -15.44 10.84 -17.91
N ALA A 394 -15.37 9.52 -17.74
CA ALA A 394 -14.99 8.60 -18.81
C ALA A 394 -15.96 8.65 -20.00
N GLU A 395 -17.26 8.71 -19.74
CA GLU A 395 -18.28 8.83 -20.80
C GLU A 395 -18.18 10.14 -21.58
N GLU A 396 -18.03 11.26 -20.87
CA GLU A 396 -17.89 12.57 -21.52
C GLU A 396 -16.64 12.66 -22.37
N VAL A 397 -15.51 12.16 -21.86
CA VAL A 397 -14.25 12.17 -22.62
C VAL A 397 -14.36 11.33 -23.91
N ARG A 398 -15.02 10.17 -23.87
CA ARG A 398 -15.24 9.32 -25.08
C ARG A 398 -16.13 9.99 -26.14
N ARG A 399 -16.93 10.97 -25.77
CA ARG A 399 -17.79 11.70 -26.71
C ARG A 399 -17.07 12.78 -27.51
N GLU A 400 -15.87 13.16 -27.10
CA GLU A 400 -15.10 14.23 -27.73
C GLU A 400 -14.57 13.85 -29.12
N ASP A 401 -14.75 14.76 -30.08
CA ASP A 401 -14.38 14.50 -31.47
C ASP A 401 -12.88 14.32 -31.68
N ALA A 402 -12.03 15.08 -30.97
CA ALA A 402 -10.60 14.94 -31.07
C ALA A 402 -10.10 13.62 -30.46
N ILE A 403 -10.78 13.13 -29.40
CA ILE A 403 -10.50 11.81 -28.82
C ILE A 403 -10.84 10.73 -29.85
N ARG A 404 -12.05 10.76 -30.44
CA ARG A 404 -12.47 9.81 -31.47
C ARG A 404 -11.61 9.86 -32.74
N GLU A 405 -11.16 11.05 -33.13
CA GLU A 405 -10.24 11.20 -34.26
C GLU A 405 -8.88 10.54 -33.94
N LEU A 406 -8.41 10.71 -32.70
CA LEU A 406 -7.15 10.10 -32.25
C LEU A 406 -7.27 8.57 -32.16
N GLU A 407 -8.39 8.05 -31.67
CA GLU A 407 -8.68 6.60 -31.56
C GLU A 407 -8.66 5.89 -32.91
N ARG A 408 -8.94 6.57 -34.02
CA ARG A 408 -8.81 6.01 -35.37
C ARG A 408 -7.34 5.77 -35.78
N ARG A 409 -6.38 6.38 -35.08
CA ARG A 409 -4.94 6.28 -35.38
C ARG A 409 -4.21 5.41 -34.34
N CYS A 410 -4.55 5.56 -33.08
CA CYS A 410 -4.02 4.77 -31.99
C CYS A 410 -5.04 4.69 -30.84
N PRO A 411 -5.06 3.62 -30.05
CA PRO A 411 -5.92 3.54 -28.88
C PRO A 411 -5.67 4.72 -27.92
N VAL A 412 -6.74 5.29 -27.38
CA VAL A 412 -6.64 6.29 -26.30
C VAL A 412 -6.82 5.57 -24.97
N LEU A 413 -5.72 5.43 -24.24
CA LEU A 413 -5.70 4.66 -23.01
C LEU A 413 -5.71 5.61 -21.80
N LEU A 414 -6.87 5.78 -21.18
CA LEU A 414 -7.07 6.57 -19.97
C LEU A 414 -7.26 5.65 -18.77
N SER A 415 -6.60 6.00 -17.67
CA SER A 415 -6.81 5.38 -16.37
C SER A 415 -7.11 6.43 -15.32
N MET A 416 -8.06 6.14 -14.44
CA MET A 416 -8.45 7.02 -13.36
C MET A 416 -8.56 6.24 -12.06
N GLY A 417 -7.98 6.78 -10.99
CA GLY A 417 -8.09 6.22 -9.65
C GLY A 417 -8.48 7.29 -8.65
N ALA A 418 -9.36 6.96 -7.73
CA ALA A 418 -9.84 7.88 -6.71
C ALA A 418 -9.50 7.37 -5.32
N SER A 419 -9.12 8.26 -4.40
CA SER A 419 -8.98 8.00 -2.97
C SER A 419 -9.82 8.99 -2.18
N THR A 420 -10.25 8.61 -0.98
CA THR A 420 -11.21 9.39 -0.19
C THR A 420 -10.69 9.62 1.23
N PHE A 421 -10.69 10.87 1.68
CA PHE A 421 -10.42 11.24 3.06
C PHE A 421 -11.68 11.03 3.94
N PRO A 422 -11.59 10.53 5.18
CA PRO A 422 -10.37 10.04 5.85
C PRO A 422 -10.09 8.55 5.61
N LYS A 423 -10.92 7.86 4.85
CA LYS A 423 -10.91 6.40 4.65
C LYS A 423 -9.57 5.86 4.14
N ASP A 424 -9.03 6.49 3.09
CA ASP A 424 -7.84 6.01 2.39
C ASP A 424 -6.55 6.69 2.89
N GLY A 425 -6.66 7.60 3.84
CA GLY A 425 -5.51 8.28 4.44
C GLY A 425 -5.88 9.58 5.14
N GLU A 426 -4.97 10.05 5.96
CA GLU A 426 -5.14 11.29 6.73
C GLU A 426 -4.34 12.46 6.14
N ASP A 427 -3.47 12.22 5.15
CA ASP A 427 -2.70 13.25 4.48
C ASP A 427 -2.73 13.11 2.95
N PHE A 428 -2.15 14.11 2.27
CA PHE A 428 -2.15 14.17 0.81
C PHE A 428 -1.39 13.01 0.17
N ASP A 429 -0.30 12.58 0.78
CA ASP A 429 0.58 11.55 0.20
C ASP A 429 -0.05 10.17 0.30
N GLU A 430 -0.72 9.88 1.40
CA GLU A 430 -1.48 8.65 1.56
C GLU A 430 -2.63 8.58 0.54
N LEU A 431 -3.38 9.68 0.38
CA LEU A 431 -4.43 9.72 -0.64
C LEU A 431 -3.86 9.59 -2.05
N LEU A 432 -2.77 10.28 -2.35
CA LEU A 432 -2.13 10.18 -3.66
C LEU A 432 -1.61 8.77 -3.94
N HIS A 433 -1.02 8.12 -2.94
CA HIS A 433 -0.58 6.73 -3.03
C HIS A 433 -1.74 5.81 -3.42
N TRP A 434 -2.86 5.88 -2.71
CA TRP A 434 -4.03 5.04 -2.99
C TRP A 434 -4.70 5.36 -4.33
N ALA A 435 -4.81 6.64 -4.68
CA ALA A 435 -5.34 7.02 -5.99
C ALA A 435 -4.49 6.45 -7.14
N ARG A 436 -3.17 6.52 -7.03
CA ARG A 436 -2.24 5.93 -8.00
C ARG A 436 -2.29 4.40 -8.01
N ALA A 437 -2.38 3.76 -6.85
CA ALA A 437 -2.55 2.31 -6.77
C ALA A 437 -3.80 1.86 -7.56
N ARG A 438 -4.90 2.57 -7.42
CA ARG A 438 -6.15 2.29 -8.18
C ARG A 438 -6.04 2.58 -9.67
N VAL A 439 -5.20 3.54 -10.07
CA VAL A 439 -4.83 3.70 -11.50
C VAL A 439 -4.12 2.44 -12.01
N GLU A 440 -3.18 1.89 -11.26
CA GLU A 440 -2.47 0.66 -11.64
C GLU A 440 -3.41 -0.57 -11.63
N GLU A 441 -4.31 -0.67 -10.68
CA GLU A 441 -5.35 -1.70 -10.66
C GLU A 441 -6.21 -1.62 -11.93
N GLN A 442 -6.64 -0.43 -12.33
CA GLN A 442 -7.41 -0.23 -13.56
C GLN A 442 -6.61 -0.61 -14.81
N ARG A 443 -5.32 -0.30 -14.86
CA ARG A 443 -4.41 -0.73 -15.93
C ARG A 443 -4.30 -2.25 -16.03
N GLY A 444 -4.24 -2.92 -14.88
CA GLY A 444 -4.13 -4.38 -14.76
C GLY A 444 -5.44 -5.14 -14.91
N SER A 445 -6.58 -4.46 -14.84
CA SER A 445 -7.91 -5.07 -14.84
C SER A 445 -8.22 -5.86 -16.11
N LEU A 446 -9.00 -6.94 -15.96
CA LEU A 446 -9.56 -7.70 -17.10
C LEU A 446 -10.46 -6.83 -17.97
N LEU A 447 -11.19 -5.90 -17.38
CA LEU A 447 -12.03 -4.94 -18.12
C LEU A 447 -11.24 -4.26 -19.24
N ARG A 448 -10.03 -3.81 -18.94
CA ARG A 448 -9.17 -3.14 -19.89
C ARG A 448 -8.45 -4.09 -20.83
N ARG A 449 -7.85 -5.16 -20.29
CA ARG A 449 -7.08 -6.15 -21.07
C ARG A 449 -7.89 -6.80 -22.19
N LEU A 450 -9.18 -6.92 -22.00
CA LEU A 450 -10.10 -7.56 -22.93
C LEU A 450 -11.00 -6.56 -23.70
N HIS A 451 -10.71 -5.27 -23.57
CA HIS A 451 -11.51 -4.19 -24.20
C HIS A 451 -13.01 -4.27 -23.88
N LEU A 452 -13.36 -4.78 -22.68
CA LEU A 452 -14.75 -4.96 -22.24
C LEU A 452 -15.47 -3.63 -21.93
N ALA A 453 -14.71 -2.56 -21.77
CA ALA A 453 -15.25 -1.22 -21.58
C ALA A 453 -15.99 -0.68 -22.82
N ASP A 454 -15.68 -1.23 -24.01
CA ASP A 454 -16.29 -0.80 -25.28
C ASP A 454 -17.67 -1.39 -25.52
N LEU A 455 -18.09 -2.36 -24.71
CA LEU A 455 -19.43 -2.92 -24.76
C LEU A 455 -20.48 -1.86 -24.40
N PRO A 456 -21.68 -1.87 -25.03
CA PRO A 456 -22.77 -0.94 -24.70
C PRO A 456 -23.07 -0.87 -23.20
N SER A 457 -23.56 0.27 -22.74
CA SER A 457 -23.84 0.50 -21.31
C SER A 457 -24.88 -0.47 -20.73
N ASN A 458 -25.76 -1.02 -21.55
CA ASN A 458 -26.79 -2.00 -21.18
C ASN A 458 -26.39 -3.46 -21.44
N ALA A 459 -25.15 -3.71 -21.89
CA ALA A 459 -24.68 -5.06 -22.28
C ALA A 459 -24.18 -5.86 -21.06
N PHE A 460 -24.99 -5.97 -20.02
CA PHE A 460 -24.65 -6.75 -18.83
C PHE A 460 -24.51 -8.25 -19.14
N TRP A 461 -25.50 -8.83 -19.84
CA TRP A 461 -25.52 -10.25 -20.11
C TRP A 461 -24.49 -10.66 -21.15
N GLU A 462 -24.22 -9.82 -22.14
CA GLU A 462 -23.16 -10.04 -23.11
C GLU A 462 -21.79 -10.11 -22.44
N LEU A 463 -21.57 -9.22 -21.44
CA LEU A 463 -20.37 -9.25 -20.63
C LEU A 463 -20.30 -10.49 -19.75
N ALA A 464 -21.41 -10.87 -19.10
CA ALA A 464 -21.48 -12.05 -18.25
C ALA A 464 -21.20 -13.33 -19.04
N ASP A 465 -21.83 -13.50 -20.21
CA ASP A 465 -21.63 -14.65 -21.09
C ASP A 465 -20.18 -14.72 -21.59
N LEU A 466 -19.60 -13.59 -21.95
CA LEU A 466 -18.21 -13.52 -22.38
C LEU A 466 -17.25 -13.97 -21.27
N LEU A 467 -17.45 -13.51 -20.02
CA LEU A 467 -16.66 -13.90 -18.86
C LEU A 467 -16.80 -15.37 -18.48
N LEU A 468 -17.99 -15.96 -18.71
CA LEU A 468 -18.27 -17.37 -18.49
C LEU A 468 -17.72 -18.28 -19.62
N SER A 469 -17.47 -17.72 -20.80
CA SER A 469 -16.99 -18.46 -21.98
C SER A 469 -15.52 -18.80 -21.91
N ASP A 470 -15.09 -19.88 -22.61
CA ASP A 470 -13.64 -20.21 -22.75
C ASP A 470 -12.91 -19.30 -23.74
N HIS A 471 -13.62 -18.45 -24.45
CA HIS A 471 -13.00 -17.51 -25.40
C HIS A 471 -12.14 -16.46 -24.71
N VAL A 472 -12.40 -16.17 -23.45
CA VAL A 472 -11.62 -15.24 -22.64
C VAL A 472 -10.57 -15.99 -21.83
N ARG A 473 -9.30 -15.74 -22.10
CA ARG A 473 -8.19 -16.25 -21.29
C ARG A 473 -8.01 -15.37 -20.07
N ILE A 474 -8.18 -15.94 -18.88
CA ILE A 474 -7.92 -15.27 -17.60
C ILE A 474 -6.44 -15.47 -17.26
N PRO A 475 -5.64 -14.41 -17.08
CA PRO A 475 -4.24 -14.54 -16.64
C PRO A 475 -4.16 -15.11 -15.22
N GLU A 476 -3.16 -15.90 -14.92
CA GLU A 476 -2.92 -16.46 -13.57
C GLU A 476 -2.72 -15.38 -12.49
N SER A 477 -2.19 -14.22 -12.88
CA SER A 477 -2.02 -13.06 -11.99
C SER A 477 -3.28 -12.22 -11.79
N SER A 478 -4.41 -12.58 -12.43
CA SER A 478 -5.67 -11.86 -12.28
C SER A 478 -6.36 -12.24 -10.95
N PRO A 479 -7.01 -11.29 -10.27
CA PRO A 479 -7.88 -11.58 -9.13
C PRO A 479 -9.23 -12.22 -9.56
N SER A 480 -9.23 -12.94 -10.68
CA SER A 480 -10.42 -13.54 -11.29
C SER A 480 -10.14 -15.00 -11.60
N SER A 481 -11.12 -15.85 -11.46
CA SER A 481 -11.03 -17.25 -11.88
C SER A 481 -12.33 -17.80 -12.45
N ARG A 482 -12.21 -18.89 -13.19
CA ARG A 482 -13.34 -19.62 -13.77
C ARG A 482 -13.25 -21.08 -13.35
N ASN A 483 -14.33 -21.58 -12.74
CA ASN A 483 -14.40 -22.93 -12.18
C ASN A 483 -15.67 -23.64 -12.63
N ALA A 484 -15.77 -24.94 -12.34
CA ALA A 484 -17.03 -25.65 -12.41
C ALA A 484 -18.02 -25.05 -11.39
N ARG A 485 -19.32 -25.14 -11.69
CA ARG A 485 -20.36 -24.59 -10.82
C ARG A 485 -20.34 -25.29 -9.46
N ASP A 486 -20.20 -24.49 -8.42
CA ASP A 486 -20.31 -24.90 -7.03
C ASP A 486 -21.48 -24.15 -6.38
N PRO A 487 -22.60 -24.80 -6.12
CA PRO A 487 -23.76 -24.18 -5.46
C PRO A 487 -23.45 -23.70 -4.04
N GLU A 488 -22.56 -24.39 -3.31
CA GLU A 488 -22.17 -24.00 -1.95
C GLU A 488 -21.41 -22.68 -1.95
N LEU A 489 -20.60 -22.42 -2.98
CA LEU A 489 -19.90 -21.15 -3.15
C LEU A 489 -20.88 -19.98 -3.26
N PHE A 490 -21.98 -20.16 -4.01
CA PHE A 490 -22.99 -19.11 -4.18
C PHE A 490 -23.70 -18.77 -2.86
N VAL A 491 -24.05 -19.80 -2.10
CA VAL A 491 -24.66 -19.64 -0.77
C VAL A 491 -23.67 -19.00 0.22
N ALA A 492 -22.42 -19.45 0.21
CA ALA A 492 -21.37 -18.91 1.07
C ALA A 492 -21.10 -17.43 0.77
N ALA A 493 -20.98 -17.07 -0.51
CA ALA A 493 -20.77 -15.68 -0.94
C ALA A 493 -21.91 -14.75 -0.51
N GLN A 494 -23.16 -15.19 -0.64
CA GLN A 494 -24.33 -14.44 -0.18
C GLN A 494 -24.31 -14.20 1.33
N ARG A 495 -23.99 -15.23 2.10
CA ARG A 495 -23.89 -15.12 3.57
C ARG A 495 -22.76 -14.21 4.00
N GLU A 496 -21.61 -14.27 3.32
CA GLU A 496 -20.48 -13.44 3.68
C GLU A 496 -20.72 -11.97 3.29
N ALA A 497 -21.32 -11.69 2.15
CA ALA A 497 -21.74 -10.34 1.79
C ALA A 497 -22.73 -9.74 2.81
N ALA A 498 -23.68 -10.54 3.30
CA ALA A 498 -24.61 -10.11 4.34
C ALA A 498 -23.90 -9.87 5.69
N ARG A 499 -22.90 -10.69 6.04
CA ARG A 499 -22.08 -10.50 7.26
C ARG A 499 -21.24 -9.24 7.17
N GLU A 500 -20.65 -8.97 6.02
CA GLU A 500 -19.86 -7.76 5.79
C GLU A 500 -20.73 -6.52 5.97
N ILE A 501 -21.94 -6.51 5.42
CA ILE A 501 -22.96 -5.48 5.67
C ILE A 501 -23.27 -5.33 7.18
N GLY A 502 -23.33 -6.46 7.90
CA GLY A 502 -23.60 -6.46 9.34
C GLY A 502 -22.44 -5.99 10.22
N ARG A 503 -21.18 -6.11 9.75
CA ARG A 503 -19.98 -5.66 10.49
C ARG A 503 -19.86 -4.16 10.59
N ASP A 504 -20.20 -3.44 9.53
CA ASP A 504 -20.25 -1.99 9.52
C ASP A 504 -21.55 -1.46 8.89
N PRO A 505 -22.61 -1.32 9.70
CA PRO A 505 -23.90 -0.82 9.23
C PRO A 505 -23.87 0.64 8.73
N ARG A 506 -22.79 1.38 8.96
CA ARG A 506 -22.61 2.76 8.50
C ARG A 506 -21.84 2.85 7.19
N ALA A 507 -21.10 1.79 6.83
CA ALA A 507 -20.41 1.75 5.55
C ALA A 507 -21.42 1.72 4.40
N ARG A 508 -21.11 2.44 3.33
CA ARG A 508 -21.89 2.37 2.10
C ARG A 508 -21.62 1.07 1.36
N GLY A 509 -22.66 0.51 0.76
CA GLY A 509 -22.51 -0.73 -0.01
C GLY A 509 -23.69 -1.01 -0.90
N LEU A 510 -23.41 -1.68 -2.02
CA LEU A 510 -24.39 -2.18 -2.96
C LEU A 510 -24.23 -3.69 -3.09
N LEU A 511 -25.31 -4.40 -2.98
CA LEU A 511 -25.37 -5.83 -3.23
C LEU A 511 -26.49 -6.13 -4.22
N TYR A 512 -26.16 -6.77 -5.32
CA TYR A 512 -27.10 -7.26 -6.31
C TYR A 512 -27.03 -8.77 -6.33
N VAL A 513 -28.17 -9.43 -6.19
CA VAL A 513 -28.30 -10.89 -6.29
C VAL A 513 -29.36 -11.20 -7.34
N GLY A 514 -28.93 -11.82 -8.42
CA GLY A 514 -29.81 -12.37 -9.44
C GLY A 514 -30.02 -13.86 -9.20
N THR A 515 -31.28 -14.30 -9.09
CA THR A 515 -31.60 -15.67 -8.73
C THR A 515 -32.85 -16.18 -9.46
N ARG A 516 -32.96 -17.50 -9.61
CA ARG A 516 -34.16 -18.21 -10.04
C ARG A 516 -35.08 -18.57 -8.88
N GLU A 517 -34.55 -18.54 -7.66
CA GLU A 517 -35.30 -18.88 -6.46
C GLU A 517 -36.26 -17.75 -6.08
N ARG A 518 -37.25 -18.09 -5.25
CA ARG A 518 -38.14 -17.08 -4.65
C ARG A 518 -37.31 -16.10 -3.81
N LEU A 519 -37.49 -14.82 -4.07
CA LEU A 519 -36.68 -13.76 -3.46
C LEU A 519 -36.66 -13.81 -1.91
N GLY A 520 -37.75 -14.22 -1.27
CA GLY A 520 -37.82 -14.37 0.17
C GLY A 520 -37.02 -15.54 0.77
N LEU A 521 -36.60 -16.52 -0.07
CA LEU A 521 -35.83 -17.70 0.37
C LEU A 521 -34.33 -17.57 0.11
N VAL A 522 -33.91 -16.47 -0.50
CA VAL A 522 -32.50 -16.25 -0.86
C VAL A 522 -31.63 -16.19 0.42
N PRO A 523 -30.51 -16.92 0.48
CA PRO A 523 -29.67 -17.01 1.69
C PRO A 523 -29.22 -15.66 2.25
N VAL A 524 -29.03 -14.65 1.41
CA VAL A 524 -28.66 -13.31 1.83
C VAL A 524 -29.71 -12.67 2.74
N VAL A 525 -30.99 -12.84 2.43
CA VAL A 525 -32.10 -12.25 3.21
C VAL A 525 -32.12 -12.79 4.65
N GLN A 526 -31.84 -14.09 4.80
CA GLN A 526 -31.80 -14.74 6.12
C GLN A 526 -30.58 -14.34 6.96
N ALA A 527 -29.52 -13.86 6.30
CA ALA A 527 -28.24 -13.50 6.92
C ALA A 527 -28.11 -11.99 7.17
N LEU A 528 -28.98 -11.14 6.61
CA LEU A 528 -28.98 -9.69 6.90
C LEU A 528 -29.28 -9.40 8.37
N PRO A 529 -28.73 -8.31 8.92
CA PRO A 529 -29.03 -7.88 10.28
C PRO A 529 -30.54 -7.58 10.41
N PRO A 530 -31.15 -7.83 11.59
CA PRO A 530 -32.57 -7.55 11.80
C PRO A 530 -32.95 -6.12 11.42
N GLY A 531 -34.14 -5.95 10.83
CA GLY A 531 -34.59 -4.67 10.27
C GLY A 531 -34.64 -3.50 11.28
N ASP A 532 -34.85 -3.79 12.58
CA ASP A 532 -34.81 -2.82 13.67
C ASP A 532 -33.38 -2.33 13.97
N VAL A 533 -32.38 -3.17 13.78
CA VAL A 533 -30.94 -2.82 13.89
C VAL A 533 -30.53 -1.97 12.69
N ALA A 534 -30.96 -2.35 11.51
CA ALA A 534 -30.71 -1.59 10.29
C ALA A 534 -31.37 -0.21 10.33
N ALA A 535 -32.59 -0.09 10.85
CA ALA A 535 -33.32 1.17 10.99
C ALA A 535 -32.72 2.11 12.06
N ARG A 536 -32.06 1.57 13.11
CA ARG A 536 -31.41 2.37 14.17
C ARG A 536 -30.07 2.96 13.74
N ALA A 537 -29.47 2.45 12.67
CA ALA A 537 -28.19 2.94 12.19
C ALA A 537 -28.26 4.34 11.53
N GLY A 538 -29.43 4.98 11.51
CA GLY A 538 -29.62 6.28 10.87
C GLY A 538 -29.52 6.14 9.36
N ASP A 539 -28.97 7.05 8.63
CA ASP A 539 -28.78 6.99 7.18
C ASP A 539 -27.94 5.77 6.73
N THR A 540 -28.52 4.57 6.80
CA THR A 540 -27.90 3.39 6.22
C THR A 540 -27.87 3.53 4.70
N THR A 541 -26.68 3.64 4.18
CA THR A 541 -26.43 3.78 2.74
C THR A 541 -26.20 2.44 2.05
N VAL A 542 -26.51 1.33 2.73
CA VAL A 542 -26.49 -0.02 2.15
C VAL A 542 -27.81 -0.31 1.46
N ARG A 543 -27.72 -0.78 0.22
CA ARG A 543 -28.88 -1.29 -0.54
C ARG A 543 -28.61 -2.66 -1.10
N VAL A 544 -29.59 -3.54 -0.91
CA VAL A 544 -29.58 -4.91 -1.43
C VAL A 544 -30.68 -5.01 -2.49
N TYR A 545 -30.31 -5.26 -3.72
CA TYR A 545 -31.23 -5.50 -4.82
C TYR A 545 -31.35 -7.00 -5.10
N LEU A 546 -32.54 -7.52 -4.99
CA LEU A 546 -32.85 -8.91 -5.36
C LEU A 546 -33.58 -8.92 -6.69
N LEU A 547 -32.95 -9.51 -7.70
CA LEU A 547 -33.52 -9.61 -9.05
C LEU A 547 -33.96 -11.06 -9.30
N GLY A 548 -35.20 -11.25 -9.66
CA GLY A 548 -35.73 -12.61 -9.93
C GLY A 548 -37.19 -12.61 -10.31
N PRO A 549 -37.76 -13.80 -10.54
CA PRO A 549 -39.17 -13.95 -10.91
C PRO A 549 -40.10 -13.63 -9.74
N ARG A 550 -41.25 -13.07 -10.03
CA ARG A 550 -42.32 -12.86 -9.05
C ARG A 550 -42.86 -14.21 -8.57
N GLY A 551 -42.79 -14.49 -7.29
CA GLY A 551 -43.33 -15.70 -6.69
C GLY A 551 -44.86 -15.72 -6.75
N ALA A 552 -45.47 -16.92 -6.90
CA ALA A 552 -46.91 -17.09 -7.01
C ALA A 552 -47.74 -16.52 -5.82
N ASP A 553 -47.10 -16.39 -4.63
CA ASP A 553 -47.76 -15.94 -3.39
C ASP A 553 -47.52 -14.46 -3.06
N GLY A 554 -46.75 -13.73 -3.86
CA GLY A 554 -46.63 -12.25 -3.86
C GLY A 554 -46.26 -11.55 -2.54
N ALA A 555 -45.86 -12.26 -1.49
CA ALA A 555 -45.48 -11.66 -0.23
C ALA A 555 -44.11 -10.98 -0.38
N PRO A 556 -44.00 -9.66 -0.09
CA PRO A 556 -42.74 -8.96 -0.20
C PRO A 556 -41.76 -9.45 0.89
N VAL A 557 -40.45 -9.36 0.60
CA VAL A 557 -39.38 -9.71 1.56
C VAL A 557 -39.45 -8.89 2.84
N GLY A 558 -39.98 -7.67 2.77
CA GLY A 558 -40.29 -6.82 3.93
C GLY A 558 -39.07 -6.34 4.72
N HIS A 559 -37.87 -6.45 4.20
CA HIS A 559 -36.65 -6.00 4.86
C HIS A 559 -36.27 -4.59 4.41
N PRO A 560 -35.95 -3.62 5.31
CA PRO A 560 -35.76 -2.21 4.96
C PRO A 560 -34.56 -1.95 4.03
N LEU A 561 -33.54 -2.83 4.03
CA LEU A 561 -32.39 -2.71 3.16
C LEU A 561 -32.61 -3.35 1.79
N VAL A 562 -33.70 -4.10 1.58
CA VAL A 562 -33.94 -4.91 0.38
C VAL A 562 -34.89 -4.20 -0.57
N THR A 563 -34.48 -4.09 -1.82
CA THR A 563 -35.33 -3.69 -2.95
C THR A 563 -35.51 -4.90 -3.87
N GLU A 564 -36.75 -5.30 -4.05
CA GLU A 564 -37.10 -6.40 -4.97
C GLU A 564 -37.29 -5.85 -6.39
N VAL A 565 -36.65 -6.49 -7.34
CA VAL A 565 -36.74 -6.16 -8.78
C VAL A 565 -37.27 -7.38 -9.51
N PHE A 566 -38.52 -7.28 -9.93
CA PHE A 566 -39.15 -8.39 -10.65
C PHE A 566 -38.79 -8.33 -12.14
N VAL A 567 -38.22 -9.41 -12.65
CA VAL A 567 -37.72 -9.55 -14.03
C VAL A 567 -38.49 -10.63 -14.78
N ASP A 568 -39.83 -10.63 -14.60
CA ASP A 568 -40.73 -11.59 -15.23
C ASP A 568 -40.57 -11.55 -16.74
N GLY A 569 -40.34 -12.73 -17.37
CA GLY A 569 -40.24 -12.89 -18.82
C GLY A 569 -38.85 -12.65 -19.41
N ASP A 570 -37.83 -12.35 -18.61
CA ASP A 570 -36.44 -12.34 -19.08
C ASP A 570 -35.85 -13.78 -19.06
N PRO A 571 -35.71 -14.44 -20.23
CA PRO A 571 -35.30 -15.85 -20.30
C PRO A 571 -33.85 -16.06 -19.82
N ARG A 572 -33.06 -14.99 -19.67
CA ARG A 572 -31.66 -15.07 -19.22
C ARG A 572 -31.57 -15.48 -17.76
N PHE A 573 -32.57 -15.15 -16.94
CA PHE A 573 -32.67 -15.63 -15.57
C PHE A 573 -32.93 -17.13 -15.45
N ASP A 574 -33.42 -17.80 -16.50
CA ASP A 574 -33.58 -19.26 -16.50
C ASP A 574 -32.24 -20.00 -16.55
N GLY A 575 -31.16 -19.33 -17.01
CA GLY A 575 -29.82 -19.87 -17.20
C GLY A 575 -28.74 -19.30 -16.25
N HIS A 576 -28.93 -18.11 -15.74
CA HIS A 576 -27.90 -17.39 -15.04
C HIS A 576 -28.28 -17.06 -13.60
N GLU A 577 -27.24 -17.00 -12.75
CA GLU A 577 -27.30 -16.47 -11.40
C GLU A 577 -26.09 -15.56 -11.21
N PHE A 578 -26.24 -14.51 -10.43
CA PHE A 578 -25.13 -13.63 -10.11
C PHE A 578 -25.22 -13.05 -8.71
N LEU A 579 -24.06 -12.71 -8.17
CA LEU A 579 -23.89 -11.86 -7.01
C LEU A 579 -22.85 -10.80 -7.34
N LEU A 580 -23.22 -9.53 -7.20
CA LEU A 580 -22.29 -8.40 -7.33
C LEU A 580 -22.33 -7.60 -6.03
N PHE A 581 -21.23 -7.55 -5.36
CA PHE A 581 -21.06 -6.80 -4.12
C PHE A 581 -19.98 -5.74 -4.30
N ILE A 582 -20.28 -4.52 -3.93
CA ILE A 582 -19.33 -3.41 -3.89
C ILE A 582 -19.58 -2.60 -2.63
N SER A 583 -18.54 -2.42 -1.84
CA SER A 583 -18.53 -1.64 -0.61
C SER A 583 -17.37 -0.66 -0.63
N GLU A 584 -17.26 0.16 0.40
CA GLU A 584 -16.11 1.04 0.57
C GLU A 584 -14.78 0.27 0.72
N HIS A 585 -14.82 -0.99 1.15
CA HIS A 585 -13.64 -1.77 1.51
C HIS A 585 -13.35 -2.93 0.56
N SER A 586 -14.35 -3.41 -0.19
CA SER A 586 -14.23 -4.60 -1.00
C SER A 586 -15.18 -4.59 -2.19
N ALA A 587 -14.80 -5.30 -3.24
CA ALA A 587 -15.68 -5.61 -4.35
C ALA A 587 -15.56 -7.10 -4.67
N TYR A 588 -16.68 -7.74 -4.97
CA TYR A 588 -16.74 -9.13 -5.36
C TYR A 588 -17.85 -9.39 -6.36
N GLY A 589 -17.51 -10.07 -7.43
CA GLY A 589 -18.46 -10.50 -8.46
C GLY A 589 -18.44 -12.02 -8.61
N LEU A 590 -19.60 -12.65 -8.63
CA LEU A 590 -19.79 -14.06 -8.88
C LEU A 590 -20.89 -14.22 -9.92
N LEU A 591 -20.58 -14.87 -11.03
CA LEU A 591 -21.50 -15.16 -12.12
C LEU A 591 -21.59 -16.68 -12.31
N ALA A 592 -22.78 -17.21 -12.52
CA ALA A 592 -23.00 -18.59 -12.90
C ALA A 592 -23.92 -18.65 -14.14
N GLY A 593 -23.58 -19.49 -15.09
CA GLY A 593 -24.28 -19.61 -16.36
C GLY A 593 -24.88 -21.02 -16.63
N PRO A 594 -25.64 -21.18 -17.71
CA PRO A 594 -26.31 -22.43 -18.06
C PRO A 594 -25.33 -23.58 -18.37
N GLY A 595 -24.08 -23.30 -18.72
CA GLY A 595 -23.04 -24.28 -19.03
C GLY A 595 -22.39 -24.96 -17.81
N GLY A 596 -22.93 -24.79 -16.60
CA GLY A 596 -22.34 -25.38 -15.39
C GLY A 596 -21.00 -24.78 -14.98
N ARG A 597 -20.79 -23.53 -15.34
CA ARG A 597 -19.56 -22.77 -15.02
C ARG A 597 -19.86 -21.58 -14.13
N THR A 598 -18.88 -21.22 -13.31
CA THR A 598 -18.87 -20.01 -12.52
C THR A 598 -17.64 -19.18 -12.87
N PHE A 599 -17.81 -17.88 -12.90
CA PHE A 599 -16.74 -16.90 -12.93
C PHE A 599 -16.82 -16.06 -11.66
N HIS A 600 -15.72 -15.89 -10.95
CA HIS A 600 -15.67 -15.00 -9.81
C HIS A 600 -14.45 -14.09 -9.87
N THR A 601 -14.58 -12.91 -9.28
CA THR A 601 -13.58 -11.85 -9.34
C THR A 601 -13.65 -10.90 -8.16
N SER A 602 -12.48 -10.42 -7.73
CA SER A 602 -12.34 -9.25 -6.87
C SER A 602 -11.68 -8.06 -7.62
N ASP A 603 -11.66 -8.11 -8.96
CA ASP A 603 -11.22 -7.00 -9.83
C ASP A 603 -12.23 -5.85 -9.71
N VAL A 604 -11.90 -4.82 -8.91
CA VAL A 604 -12.80 -3.71 -8.59
C VAL A 604 -13.33 -2.99 -9.84
N PRO A 605 -12.49 -2.61 -10.83
CA PRO A 605 -12.97 -2.04 -12.09
C PRO A 605 -13.95 -2.92 -12.86
N LEU A 606 -13.74 -4.25 -12.86
CA LEU A 606 -14.63 -5.19 -13.53
C LEU A 606 -15.97 -5.34 -12.81
N VAL A 607 -15.94 -5.45 -11.46
CA VAL A 607 -17.17 -5.49 -10.65
C VAL A 607 -17.97 -4.20 -10.81
N ASP A 608 -17.29 -3.06 -10.79
CA ASP A 608 -17.92 -1.74 -10.99
C ASP A 608 -18.57 -1.62 -12.38
N ALA A 609 -17.92 -2.13 -13.42
CA ALA A 609 -18.48 -2.16 -14.77
C ALA A 609 -19.70 -3.10 -14.88
N LEU A 610 -19.67 -4.28 -14.25
CA LEU A 610 -20.81 -5.18 -14.17
C LEU A 610 -21.99 -4.51 -13.46
N VAL A 611 -21.76 -3.88 -12.31
CA VAL A 611 -22.79 -3.14 -11.58
C VAL A 611 -23.38 -2.00 -12.42
N SER A 612 -22.54 -1.20 -13.07
CA SER A 612 -22.99 -0.09 -13.92
C SER A 612 -23.87 -0.56 -15.07
N LYS A 613 -23.45 -1.64 -15.77
CA LYS A 613 -24.23 -2.21 -16.88
C LYS A 613 -25.55 -2.84 -16.41
N LEU A 614 -25.56 -3.49 -15.24
CA LEU A 614 -26.76 -4.02 -14.61
C LEU A 614 -27.74 -2.89 -14.24
N GLN A 615 -27.25 -1.83 -13.63
CA GLN A 615 -28.05 -0.64 -13.28
C GLN A 615 -28.71 -0.03 -14.52
N THR A 616 -27.95 0.12 -15.61
CA THR A 616 -28.46 0.67 -16.86
C THR A 616 -29.48 -0.26 -17.53
N LEU A 617 -29.25 -1.57 -17.50
CA LEU A 617 -30.13 -2.56 -18.15
C LEU A 617 -31.51 -2.63 -17.49
N TYR A 618 -31.56 -2.57 -16.16
CA TYR A 618 -32.81 -2.72 -15.40
C TYR A 618 -33.32 -1.41 -14.79
N ASP A 619 -32.79 -0.28 -15.23
CA ASP A 619 -33.16 1.08 -14.75
C ASP A 619 -33.12 1.19 -13.22
N LEU A 620 -32.07 0.58 -12.62
CA LEU A 620 -31.85 0.64 -11.19
C LEU A 620 -31.20 1.97 -10.83
N GLN A 621 -31.71 2.60 -9.79
CA GLN A 621 -31.14 3.88 -9.35
C GLN A 621 -29.65 3.72 -8.99
N PRO A 622 -28.75 4.51 -9.58
CA PRO A 622 -27.40 4.65 -9.06
C PRO A 622 -27.46 5.27 -7.65
N LEU A 623 -26.46 4.97 -6.82
CA LEU A 623 -26.33 5.60 -5.48
C LEU A 623 -26.24 7.10 -5.55
#